data_388e7ed3008834afaa12b38234ff4e28
#
_entry.id   388e7ed3008834afaa12b38234ff4e28
#
_cell.length_a   1.000
_cell.length_b   1.000
_cell.length_c   1.000
_cell.angle_alpha   90.00
_cell.angle_beta   90.00
_cell.angle_gamma   90.00
#
_symmetry.space_group_name_H-M   'P 1'
#
loop_
_entity.id
_entity.type
_entity.pdbx_description
1 polymer ?
#
loop_
_entity_poly.entity_id
_entity_poly.type
_entity_poly.pdbx_seq_one_letter_code
_entity_poly.pdbx_strand_id
1 'polypeptide(L)'
;MDLHDDLGEVTEDDILSAHKRDLELQDKHGVQFLTYWFNSPDGHAFCLVSAPTKEAAIACHKESHGLVPHKMIEVNRPSVTQFMGDWSMYVPDGARVDGPGSEVDTGLRAIMFTDLVGSTDMSSRQGDHRALEVLRRHDEVVREALAATGGREVKHTGDGILASFTHVSRAIEAAVKIQSAFGADSQGLSGISLRVGISAGEPVAESNDIFGAAVSMAARICAHASPGQVLVSSAVKDLSIGKRFTFVDRGPIALKGFDEPIRLYEVPIFEG
;
A
#
# COMPACT_ATOMS: atom_id res chain seq x y z
N MET A 1 18.71 -2.83 -10.95
CA MET A 1 18.04 -2.41 -12.19
C MET A 1 19.03 -2.53 -13.33
N ASP A 2 18.65 -3.17 -14.38
CA ASP A 2 19.44 -3.27 -15.61
C ASP A 2 18.79 -2.45 -16.74
N LEU A 3 19.59 -2.09 -17.72
CA LEU A 3 19.21 -1.29 -18.87
C LEU A 3 19.67 -1.99 -20.13
N HIS A 4 18.73 -2.22 -21.03
CA HIS A 4 18.97 -2.68 -22.39
C HIS A 4 18.70 -1.51 -23.35
N ASP A 5 19.74 -1.03 -23.99
CA ASP A 5 19.71 0.02 -25.01
C ASP A 5 19.80 -0.59 -26.41
N ASP A 6 19.26 0.12 -27.38
CA ASP A 6 19.44 -0.19 -28.82
C ASP A 6 18.95 -1.60 -29.19
N LEU A 7 17.78 -1.98 -28.70
CA LEU A 7 17.16 -3.27 -28.99
C LEU A 7 16.66 -3.39 -30.43
N GLY A 8 16.78 -2.34 -31.25
CA GLY A 8 16.35 -2.33 -32.66
C GLY A 8 14.82 -2.42 -32.79
N GLU A 9 14.36 -3.18 -33.79
CA GLU A 9 12.94 -3.38 -34.10
C GLU A 9 12.28 -4.47 -33.21
N VAL A 10 12.64 -4.51 -31.92
CA VAL A 10 12.03 -5.46 -30.95
C VAL A 10 10.62 -5.03 -30.57
N THR A 11 9.70 -5.96 -30.58
CA THR A 11 8.30 -5.72 -30.19
C THR A 11 8.07 -5.98 -28.69
N GLU A 12 6.91 -5.52 -28.18
CA GLU A 12 6.48 -5.85 -26.80
C GLU A 12 6.38 -7.37 -26.57
N ASP A 13 5.92 -8.12 -27.58
CA ASP A 13 5.80 -9.58 -27.52
C ASP A 13 7.17 -10.27 -27.44
N ASP A 14 8.19 -9.71 -28.10
CA ASP A 14 9.56 -10.23 -28.02
C ASP A 14 10.14 -10.03 -26.62
N ILE A 15 9.93 -8.85 -26.04
CA ILE A 15 10.36 -8.55 -24.66
C ILE A 15 9.62 -9.41 -23.65
N LEU A 16 8.30 -9.58 -23.80
CA LEU A 16 7.51 -10.47 -22.94
C LEU A 16 8.01 -11.92 -23.04
N SER A 17 8.36 -12.37 -24.24
CA SER A 17 8.89 -13.72 -24.47
C SER A 17 10.30 -13.90 -23.88
N ALA A 18 11.13 -12.85 -23.91
CA ALA A 18 12.44 -12.84 -23.28
C ALA A 18 12.29 -12.92 -21.75
N HIS A 19 11.43 -12.07 -21.17
CA HIS A 19 11.17 -12.06 -19.73
C HIS A 19 10.62 -13.40 -19.21
N LYS A 20 9.73 -14.06 -19.95
CA LYS A 20 9.26 -15.41 -19.60
C LYS A 20 10.40 -16.42 -19.49
N ARG A 21 11.36 -16.38 -20.41
CA ARG A 21 12.56 -17.26 -20.36
C ARG A 21 13.46 -16.93 -19.19
N ASP A 22 13.57 -15.66 -18.80
CA ASP A 22 14.28 -15.27 -17.59
C ASP A 22 13.65 -15.88 -16.33
N LEU A 23 12.32 -15.84 -16.24
CA LEU A 23 11.57 -16.42 -15.11
C LEU A 23 11.75 -17.94 -15.01
N GLU A 24 11.89 -18.65 -16.14
CA GLU A 24 12.15 -20.09 -16.17
C GLU A 24 13.54 -20.46 -15.63
N LEU A 25 14.52 -19.59 -15.79
CA LEU A 25 15.91 -19.85 -15.41
C LEU A 25 16.37 -19.13 -14.13
N GLN A 26 15.56 -18.21 -13.60
CA GLN A 26 15.94 -17.38 -12.46
C GLN A 26 16.39 -18.17 -11.23
N ASP A 27 15.71 -19.28 -10.90
CA ASP A 27 16.03 -20.10 -9.74
C ASP A 27 17.41 -20.77 -9.87
N LYS A 28 17.77 -21.18 -11.08
CA LYS A 28 19.07 -21.79 -11.40
C LYS A 28 20.23 -20.84 -11.09
N HIS A 29 20.03 -19.53 -11.34
CA HIS A 29 21.02 -18.50 -11.10
C HIS A 29 20.90 -17.80 -9.74
N GLY A 30 19.90 -18.18 -8.93
CA GLY A 30 19.63 -17.55 -7.63
C GLY A 30 19.22 -16.07 -7.77
N VAL A 31 18.58 -15.70 -8.87
CA VAL A 31 18.08 -14.35 -9.15
C VAL A 31 16.56 -14.34 -9.12
N GLN A 32 15.97 -13.17 -9.00
CA GLN A 32 14.53 -12.98 -9.06
C GLN A 32 14.23 -11.74 -9.88
N PHE A 33 13.59 -11.93 -11.03
CA PHE A 33 13.09 -10.83 -11.86
C PHE A 33 11.78 -10.32 -11.28
N LEU A 34 11.73 -9.02 -11.01
CA LEU A 34 10.63 -8.41 -10.29
C LEU A 34 9.63 -7.71 -11.22
N THR A 35 10.15 -6.97 -12.22
CA THR A 35 9.35 -6.29 -13.25
C THR A 35 10.24 -5.77 -14.36
N TYR A 36 9.63 -5.35 -15.48
CA TYR A 36 10.34 -4.67 -16.56
C TYR A 36 9.48 -3.54 -17.14
N TRP A 37 10.14 -2.60 -17.80
CA TRP A 37 9.52 -1.53 -18.59
C TRP A 37 10.14 -1.54 -19.98
N PHE A 38 9.32 -1.36 -21.00
CA PHE A 38 9.75 -1.31 -22.39
C PHE A 38 9.22 -0.03 -23.04
N ASN A 39 10.13 0.72 -23.67
CA ASN A 39 9.80 1.87 -24.51
C ASN A 39 10.07 1.49 -25.97
N SER A 40 9.03 1.06 -26.68
CA SER A 40 9.11 0.61 -28.05
C SER A 40 9.65 1.68 -29.03
N PRO A 41 9.24 2.98 -28.94
CA PRO A 41 9.77 4.00 -29.85
C PRO A 41 11.26 4.21 -29.78
N ASP A 42 11.87 4.02 -28.62
CA ASP A 42 13.28 4.28 -28.37
C ASP A 42 14.13 2.99 -28.29
N GLY A 43 13.50 1.82 -28.36
CA GLY A 43 14.17 0.53 -28.25
C GLY A 43 14.87 0.28 -26.91
N HIS A 44 14.32 0.83 -25.81
CA HIS A 44 14.89 0.69 -24.48
C HIS A 44 14.05 -0.22 -23.60
N ALA A 45 14.70 -1.14 -22.89
CA ALA A 45 14.07 -1.93 -21.84
C ALA A 45 14.83 -1.79 -20.52
N PHE A 46 14.09 -1.73 -19.43
CA PHE A 46 14.60 -1.73 -18.07
C PHE A 46 14.04 -2.92 -17.33
N CYS A 47 14.90 -3.70 -16.67
CA CYS A 47 14.44 -4.77 -15.78
C CYS A 47 14.87 -4.48 -14.34
N LEU A 48 13.98 -4.77 -13.40
CA LEU A 48 14.32 -4.77 -11.99
C LEU A 48 14.52 -6.20 -11.54
N VAL A 49 15.74 -6.52 -11.13
CA VAL A 49 16.13 -7.87 -10.72
C VAL A 49 16.75 -7.83 -9.32
N SER A 50 16.36 -8.77 -8.48
CA SER A 50 17.05 -9.08 -7.22
C SER A 50 18.04 -10.20 -7.48
N ALA A 51 19.31 -9.97 -7.21
CA ALA A 51 20.39 -10.91 -7.47
C ALA A 51 21.47 -10.82 -6.39
N PRO A 52 22.16 -11.93 -6.06
CA PRO A 52 23.27 -11.91 -5.12
C PRO A 52 24.47 -11.11 -5.67
N THR A 53 24.67 -11.11 -6.99
CA THR A 53 25.70 -10.33 -7.67
C THR A 53 25.21 -9.88 -9.06
N LYS A 54 25.86 -8.87 -9.65
CA LYS A 54 25.57 -8.42 -11.02
C LYS A 54 25.82 -9.52 -12.05
N GLU A 55 26.88 -10.30 -11.82
CA GLU A 55 27.30 -11.39 -12.69
C GLU A 55 26.24 -12.51 -12.75
N ALA A 56 25.54 -12.78 -11.65
CA ALA A 56 24.45 -13.76 -11.60
C ALA A 56 23.27 -13.34 -12.49
N ALA A 57 22.87 -12.07 -12.43
CA ALA A 57 21.80 -11.54 -13.29
C ALA A 57 22.22 -11.56 -14.78
N ILE A 58 23.45 -11.13 -15.10
CA ILE A 58 23.99 -11.17 -16.45
C ILE A 58 24.04 -12.61 -17.00
N ALA A 59 24.46 -13.57 -16.18
CA ALA A 59 24.52 -14.97 -16.56
C ALA A 59 23.13 -15.54 -16.89
N CYS A 60 22.11 -15.15 -16.11
CA CYS A 60 20.73 -15.54 -16.37
C CYS A 60 20.25 -15.01 -17.73
N HIS A 61 20.33 -13.71 -17.98
CA HIS A 61 19.97 -13.10 -19.28
C HIS A 61 20.70 -13.72 -20.46
N LYS A 62 22.02 -13.99 -20.31
CA LYS A 62 22.81 -14.59 -21.33
C LYS A 62 22.37 -16.01 -21.70
N GLU A 63 21.96 -16.80 -20.70
CA GLU A 63 21.49 -18.17 -20.89
C GLU A 63 20.04 -18.22 -21.41
N SER A 64 19.18 -17.32 -20.94
CA SER A 64 17.74 -17.34 -21.23
C SER A 64 17.43 -16.88 -22.67
N HIS A 65 17.97 -15.76 -23.09
CA HIS A 65 17.63 -15.14 -24.40
C HIS A 65 18.79 -14.40 -25.09
N GLY A 66 19.92 -14.26 -24.41
CA GLY A 66 21.13 -13.67 -24.99
C GLY A 66 21.16 -12.13 -25.01
N LEU A 67 20.09 -11.44 -24.66
CA LEU A 67 20.08 -9.97 -24.58
C LEU A 67 20.72 -9.53 -23.24
N VAL A 68 22.02 -9.31 -23.28
CA VAL A 68 22.78 -8.89 -22.10
C VAL A 68 22.57 -7.39 -21.85
N PRO A 69 22.30 -6.95 -20.63
CA PRO A 69 22.10 -5.53 -20.33
C PRO A 69 23.39 -4.72 -20.60
N HIS A 70 23.25 -3.55 -21.20
CA HIS A 70 24.33 -2.60 -21.43
C HIS A 70 24.84 -1.97 -20.12
N LYS A 71 23.94 -1.79 -19.16
CA LYS A 71 24.25 -1.17 -17.88
C LYS A 71 23.45 -1.80 -16.75
N MET A 72 24.12 -2.05 -15.62
CA MET A 72 23.49 -2.45 -14.38
C MET A 72 23.72 -1.41 -13.29
N ILE A 73 22.65 -0.98 -12.67
CA ILE A 73 22.65 0.03 -11.60
C ILE A 73 22.14 -0.65 -10.34
N GLU A 74 22.97 -0.66 -9.29
CA GLU A 74 22.52 -1.09 -7.99
C GLU A 74 21.56 -0.03 -7.43
N VAL A 75 20.37 -0.48 -7.03
CA VAL A 75 19.31 0.37 -6.47
C VAL A 75 18.85 -0.23 -5.17
N ASN A 76 18.60 0.61 -4.19
CA ASN A 76 18.01 0.12 -2.97
C ASN A 76 16.48 0.11 -3.12
N ARG A 77 15.84 -0.96 -2.65
CA ARG A 77 14.39 -1.18 -2.80
C ARG A 77 13.53 -0.03 -2.26
N PRO A 78 13.79 0.53 -1.06
CA PRO A 78 13.05 1.68 -0.56
C PRO A 78 13.11 2.91 -1.49
N SER A 79 14.28 3.22 -2.07
CA SER A 79 14.43 4.35 -2.99
C SER A 79 13.68 4.13 -4.30
N VAL A 80 13.67 2.89 -4.83
CA VAL A 80 12.90 2.57 -6.05
C VAL A 80 11.41 2.72 -5.78
N THR A 81 10.90 2.19 -4.69
CA THR A 81 9.48 2.29 -4.32
C THR A 81 9.07 3.75 -4.07
N GLN A 82 9.93 4.53 -3.43
CA GLN A 82 9.68 5.94 -3.16
C GLN A 82 9.64 6.79 -4.45
N PHE A 83 10.48 6.47 -5.43
CA PHE A 83 10.61 7.25 -6.67
C PHE A 83 9.62 6.81 -7.77
N MET A 84 9.39 5.51 -7.91
CA MET A 84 8.59 4.91 -8.99
C MET A 84 7.18 4.49 -8.54
N GLY A 85 6.84 4.69 -7.27
CA GLY A 85 5.61 4.18 -6.68
C GLY A 85 5.69 2.68 -6.37
N ASP A 86 4.59 2.13 -5.84
CA ASP A 86 4.51 0.68 -5.58
C ASP A 86 4.20 -0.07 -6.89
N TRP A 87 5.23 -0.49 -7.56
CA TRP A 87 5.19 -1.26 -8.81
C TRP A 87 4.71 -2.71 -8.63
N SER A 88 4.51 -3.18 -7.40
CA SER A 88 3.91 -4.51 -7.15
C SER A 88 2.48 -4.63 -7.68
N MET A 89 1.84 -3.50 -8.01
CA MET A 89 0.52 -3.44 -8.64
C MET A 89 0.56 -3.43 -10.17
N TYR A 90 1.73 -3.24 -10.77
CA TYR A 90 1.91 -3.18 -12.23
C TYR A 90 2.52 -4.49 -12.74
N VAL A 91 1.73 -5.54 -12.71
CA VAL A 91 2.04 -6.75 -13.48
C VAL A 91 1.22 -6.64 -14.76
N PRO A 92 1.85 -6.51 -15.96
CA PRO A 92 1.10 -6.56 -17.21
C PRO A 92 0.25 -7.82 -17.26
N ASP A 93 -0.95 -7.72 -17.82
CA ASP A 93 -1.86 -8.85 -17.99
C ASP A 93 -1.12 -9.99 -18.70
N GLY A 94 -0.84 -11.07 -17.98
CA GLY A 94 -0.08 -12.22 -18.47
C GLY A 94 1.25 -12.52 -17.76
N ALA A 95 1.85 -11.57 -17.03
CA ALA A 95 3.05 -11.81 -16.23
C ALA A 95 2.70 -12.16 -14.77
N ARG A 96 1.81 -13.13 -14.57
CA ARG A 96 1.63 -13.75 -13.25
C ARG A 96 2.86 -14.59 -12.96
N VAL A 97 3.68 -14.14 -12.04
CA VAL A 97 4.70 -14.99 -11.43
C VAL A 97 3.99 -15.90 -10.43
N ASP A 98 3.46 -17.01 -10.91
CA ASP A 98 2.97 -18.09 -10.07
C ASP A 98 4.19 -18.85 -9.53
N GLY A 99 4.92 -18.24 -8.59
CA GLY A 99 5.86 -18.97 -7.75
C GLY A 99 5.11 -19.64 -6.60
N PRO A 100 5.61 -20.75 -6.02
CA PRO A 100 5.02 -21.33 -4.83
C PRO A 100 5.05 -20.31 -3.70
N GLY A 101 3.88 -19.69 -3.40
CA GLY A 101 3.70 -18.62 -2.41
C GLY A 101 3.27 -17.26 -2.95
N SER A 102 3.09 -17.08 -4.27
CA SER A 102 2.49 -15.87 -4.81
C SER A 102 0.98 -15.85 -4.48
N GLU A 103 0.57 -14.97 -3.59
CA GLU A 103 -0.86 -14.74 -3.35
C GLU A 103 -1.46 -14.12 -4.60
N VAL A 104 -2.52 -14.74 -5.11
CA VAL A 104 -3.31 -14.19 -6.22
C VAL A 104 -3.85 -12.83 -5.79
N ASP A 105 -3.49 -11.75 -6.46
CA ASP A 105 -4.11 -10.45 -6.21
C ASP A 105 -5.58 -10.49 -6.65
N THR A 106 -6.47 -10.55 -5.68
CA THR A 106 -7.93 -10.63 -5.91
C THR A 106 -8.53 -9.27 -6.29
N GLY A 107 -7.74 -8.20 -6.35
CA GLY A 107 -8.26 -6.83 -6.49
C GLY A 107 -8.90 -6.29 -5.21
N LEU A 108 -9.22 -7.15 -4.24
CA LEU A 108 -9.80 -6.73 -2.97
C LEU A 108 -8.79 -5.96 -2.14
N ARG A 109 -9.21 -4.80 -1.63
CA ARG A 109 -8.41 -3.97 -0.71
C ARG A 109 -9.20 -3.64 0.54
N ALA A 110 -8.53 -3.65 1.69
CA ALA A 110 -8.99 -2.89 2.83
C ALA A 110 -8.45 -1.46 2.71
N ILE A 111 -9.33 -0.50 2.89
CA ILE A 111 -9.05 0.93 2.71
C ILE A 111 -9.23 1.59 4.06
N MET A 112 -8.20 2.28 4.52
CA MET A 112 -8.17 2.95 5.81
C MET A 112 -7.98 4.45 5.62
N PHE A 113 -8.80 5.23 6.29
CA PHE A 113 -8.59 6.66 6.51
C PHE A 113 -8.26 6.92 7.97
N THR A 114 -7.29 7.77 8.20
CA THR A 114 -7.02 8.39 9.49
C THR A 114 -7.34 9.87 9.41
N ASP A 115 -7.68 10.50 10.54
CA ASP A 115 -7.98 11.93 10.59
C ASP A 115 -7.75 12.46 12.02
N LEU A 116 -6.99 13.56 12.13
CA LEU A 116 -6.70 14.23 13.40
C LEU A 116 -7.88 15.05 13.85
N VAL A 117 -8.33 14.84 15.08
CA VAL A 117 -9.46 15.59 15.63
C VAL A 117 -8.99 16.97 16.11
N GLY A 118 -9.63 18.02 15.57
CA GLY A 118 -9.38 19.40 16.01
C GLY A 118 -8.11 20.02 15.41
N SER A 119 -7.54 19.46 14.33
CA SER A 119 -6.36 19.98 13.62
C SER A 119 -6.50 21.45 13.23
N THR A 120 -7.65 21.87 12.71
CA THR A 120 -7.93 23.26 12.32
C THR A 120 -7.95 24.21 13.53
N ASP A 121 -8.57 23.79 14.64
CA ASP A 121 -8.63 24.58 15.88
C ASP A 121 -7.23 24.69 16.53
N MET A 122 -6.40 23.67 16.35
CA MET A 122 -5.05 23.64 16.91
C MET A 122 -4.17 24.72 16.30
N SER A 123 -4.15 24.88 14.96
CA SER A 123 -3.41 25.96 14.29
C SER A 123 -3.84 27.32 14.80
N SER A 124 -5.16 27.52 14.99
CA SER A 124 -5.70 28.79 15.48
C SER A 124 -5.35 29.10 16.93
N ARG A 125 -5.23 28.09 17.80
CA ARG A 125 -5.02 28.26 19.25
C ARG A 125 -3.58 28.14 19.71
N GLN A 126 -2.79 27.23 19.06
CA GLN A 126 -1.43 26.88 19.48
C GLN A 126 -0.36 27.33 18.50
N GLY A 127 -0.77 27.90 17.36
CA GLY A 127 0.11 28.39 16.30
C GLY A 127 0.56 27.29 15.31
N ASP A 128 1.00 27.72 14.14
CA ASP A 128 1.34 26.86 13.02
C ASP A 128 2.49 25.90 13.30
N HIS A 129 3.49 26.34 14.08
CA HIS A 129 4.64 25.48 14.45
C HIS A 129 4.19 24.24 15.22
N ARG A 130 3.32 24.42 16.22
CA ARG A 130 2.82 23.31 17.02
C ARG A 130 1.92 22.38 16.19
N ALA A 131 1.06 22.95 15.37
CA ALA A 131 0.22 22.17 14.46
C ALA A 131 1.06 21.32 13.50
N LEU A 132 2.15 21.87 12.96
CA LEU A 132 3.08 21.14 12.09
C LEU A 132 3.84 20.03 12.82
N GLU A 133 4.27 20.26 14.07
CA GLU A 133 4.90 19.21 14.89
C GLU A 133 3.96 18.03 15.11
N VAL A 134 2.71 18.30 15.47
CA VAL A 134 1.68 17.28 15.68
C VAL A 134 1.42 16.50 14.40
N LEU A 135 1.31 17.20 13.27
CA LEU A 135 1.08 16.56 11.98
C LEU A 135 2.25 15.64 11.58
N ARG A 136 3.49 16.11 11.77
CA ARG A 136 4.68 15.28 11.52
C ARG A 136 4.69 14.04 12.39
N ARG A 137 4.34 14.19 13.67
CA ARG A 137 4.31 13.06 14.59
C ARG A 137 3.19 12.07 14.26
N HIS A 138 2.01 12.58 13.87
CA HIS A 138 0.94 11.76 13.32
C HIS A 138 1.44 10.92 12.15
N ASP A 139 2.06 11.57 11.17
CA ASP A 139 2.57 10.92 9.96
C ASP A 139 3.61 9.84 10.28
N GLU A 140 4.53 10.11 11.21
CA GLU A 140 5.52 9.13 11.67
C GLU A 140 4.84 7.90 12.26
N VAL A 141 3.92 8.08 13.21
CA VAL A 141 3.20 6.97 13.87
C VAL A 141 2.40 6.15 12.86
N VAL A 142 1.69 6.81 11.94
CA VAL A 142 0.93 6.11 10.91
C VAL A 142 1.85 5.33 10.00
N ARG A 143 2.93 5.93 9.48
CA ARG A 143 3.89 5.25 8.59
C ARG A 143 4.61 4.09 9.26
N GLU A 144 4.98 4.21 10.54
CA GLU A 144 5.55 3.10 11.33
C GLU A 144 4.57 1.93 11.42
N ALA A 145 3.28 2.20 11.69
CA ALA A 145 2.25 1.17 11.75
C ALA A 145 2.00 0.52 10.38
N LEU A 146 1.97 1.32 9.29
CA LEU A 146 1.86 0.81 7.92
C LEU A 146 3.03 -0.10 7.57
N ALA A 147 4.26 0.33 7.83
CA ALA A 147 5.46 -0.46 7.57
C ALA A 147 5.45 -1.80 8.34
N ALA A 148 5.00 -1.79 9.61
CA ALA A 148 4.93 -2.98 10.45
C ALA A 148 3.82 -3.96 10.04
N THR A 149 2.82 -3.51 9.27
CA THR A 149 1.64 -4.32 8.91
C THR A 149 1.51 -4.57 7.41
N GLY A 150 2.46 -4.09 6.59
CA GLY A 150 2.41 -4.22 5.13
C GLY A 150 1.33 -3.34 4.48
N GLY A 151 0.96 -2.23 5.13
CA GLY A 151 0.07 -1.23 4.57
C GLY A 151 0.80 -0.27 3.63
N ARG A 152 0.09 0.20 2.61
CA ARG A 152 0.60 1.20 1.67
C ARG A 152 -0.07 2.55 1.92
N GLU A 153 0.72 3.60 2.14
CA GLU A 153 0.23 4.97 2.05
C GLU A 153 -0.11 5.28 0.60
N VAL A 154 -1.36 5.64 0.33
CA VAL A 154 -1.81 6.05 -1.00
C VAL A 154 -1.60 7.55 -1.18
N LYS A 155 -2.10 8.33 -0.21
CA LYS A 155 -1.90 9.78 -0.19
C LYS A 155 -2.16 10.38 1.19
N HIS A 156 -1.57 11.56 1.39
CA HIS A 156 -1.87 12.45 2.50
C HIS A 156 -3.14 13.28 2.19
N THR A 157 -4.03 13.43 3.17
CA THR A 157 -5.33 14.12 3.00
C THR A 157 -5.41 15.45 3.76
N GLY A 158 -4.27 16.03 4.09
CA GLY A 158 -4.15 17.26 4.87
C GLY A 158 -3.83 16.98 6.34
N ASP A 159 -4.77 16.51 7.10
CA ASP A 159 -4.64 16.13 8.51
C ASP A 159 -4.81 14.63 8.77
N GLY A 160 -4.76 13.82 7.72
CA GLY A 160 -4.86 12.39 7.78
C GLY A 160 -4.18 11.69 6.61
N ILE A 161 -4.24 10.37 6.61
CA ILE A 161 -3.63 9.50 5.60
C ILE A 161 -4.69 8.53 5.06
N LEU A 162 -4.72 8.41 3.72
CA LEU A 162 -5.37 7.30 3.03
C LEU A 162 -4.35 6.18 2.83
N ALA A 163 -4.66 4.99 3.36
CA ALA A 163 -3.86 3.80 3.20
C ALA A 163 -4.67 2.63 2.65
N SER A 164 -3.99 1.71 1.96
CA SER A 164 -4.57 0.47 1.42
C SER A 164 -3.80 -0.75 1.88
N PHE A 165 -4.50 -1.88 1.99
CA PHE A 165 -3.95 -3.17 2.41
C PHE A 165 -4.51 -4.29 1.55
N THR A 166 -3.71 -5.27 1.24
CA THR A 166 -4.13 -6.52 0.58
C THR A 166 -4.89 -7.45 1.53
N HIS A 167 -4.68 -7.31 2.84
CA HIS A 167 -5.31 -8.13 3.88
C HIS A 167 -6.09 -7.26 4.87
N VAL A 168 -7.36 -7.57 5.04
CA VAL A 168 -8.25 -6.86 5.97
C VAL A 168 -7.75 -6.90 7.41
N SER A 169 -7.23 -8.04 7.86
CA SER A 169 -6.67 -8.19 9.21
C SER A 169 -5.50 -7.24 9.48
N ARG A 170 -4.67 -6.97 8.47
CA ARG A 170 -3.53 -6.05 8.58
C ARG A 170 -3.97 -4.60 8.72
N ALA A 171 -5.07 -4.21 8.06
CA ALA A 171 -5.66 -2.88 8.24
C ALA A 171 -6.16 -2.68 9.67
N ILE A 172 -6.81 -3.68 10.27
CA ILE A 172 -7.26 -3.63 11.65
C ILE A 172 -6.08 -3.58 12.61
N GLU A 173 -5.04 -4.41 12.41
CA GLU A 173 -3.82 -4.39 13.22
C GLU A 173 -3.12 -3.02 13.17
N ALA A 174 -3.04 -2.40 11.98
CA ALA A 174 -2.50 -1.05 11.82
C ALA A 174 -3.30 -0.03 12.61
N ALA A 175 -4.63 -0.03 12.49
CA ALA A 175 -5.50 0.87 13.20
C ALA A 175 -5.37 0.76 14.73
N VAL A 176 -5.28 -0.48 15.25
CA VAL A 176 -5.05 -0.74 16.69
C VAL A 176 -3.69 -0.19 17.13
N LYS A 177 -2.61 -0.45 16.35
CA LYS A 177 -1.27 0.08 16.66
C LYS A 177 -1.25 1.60 16.69
N ILE A 178 -1.87 2.25 15.69
CA ILE A 178 -1.97 3.70 15.59
C ILE A 178 -2.68 4.26 16.83
N GLN A 179 -3.87 3.75 17.16
CA GLN A 179 -4.64 4.24 18.31
C GLN A 179 -3.92 4.01 19.65
N SER A 180 -3.26 2.85 19.82
CA SER A 180 -2.47 2.57 21.02
C SER A 180 -1.29 3.54 21.17
N ALA A 181 -0.63 3.92 20.08
CA ALA A 181 0.46 4.91 20.10
C ALA A 181 -0.05 6.32 20.47
N PHE A 182 -1.26 6.70 20.03
CA PHE A 182 -1.90 7.96 20.40
C PHE A 182 -2.44 7.97 21.85
N GLY A 183 -2.86 6.82 22.37
CA GLY A 183 -3.32 6.67 23.76
C GLY A 183 -2.17 6.67 24.77
N ALA A 184 -0.98 6.23 24.38
CA ALA A 184 0.21 6.25 25.23
C ALA A 184 0.79 7.68 25.31
N ASP A 185 0.66 8.32 26.44
CA ASP A 185 1.03 9.73 26.72
C ASP A 185 2.52 10.08 26.49
N SER A 186 3.32 9.15 25.99
CA SER A 186 4.78 9.22 25.99
C SER A 186 5.44 9.99 24.84
N GLN A 187 4.65 10.53 23.89
CA GLN A 187 5.25 10.99 22.61
C GLN A 187 4.88 12.41 22.16
N GLY A 188 4.44 13.26 23.07
CA GLY A 188 4.10 14.66 22.73
C GLY A 188 2.76 14.82 21.98
N LEU A 189 1.94 13.76 21.92
CA LEU A 189 0.61 13.75 21.36
C LEU A 189 -0.50 13.91 22.45
N SER A 190 -0.10 14.24 23.66
CA SER A 190 -1.03 14.43 24.78
C SER A 190 -2.14 15.42 24.42
N GLY A 191 -3.38 14.99 24.59
CA GLY A 191 -4.57 15.78 24.25
C GLY A 191 -4.94 15.80 22.77
N ILE A 192 -4.23 15.04 21.91
CA ILE A 192 -4.54 14.87 20.50
C ILE A 192 -5.24 13.54 20.31
N SER A 193 -6.30 13.54 19.55
CA SER A 193 -7.07 12.33 19.24
C SER A 193 -7.10 12.09 17.74
N LEU A 194 -7.11 10.83 17.38
CA LEU A 194 -7.22 10.38 16.00
C LEU A 194 -8.52 9.58 15.87
N ARG A 195 -9.14 9.64 14.71
CA ARG A 195 -10.22 8.74 14.31
C ARG A 195 -9.82 7.92 13.10
N VAL A 196 -10.30 6.69 13.03
CA VAL A 196 -9.97 5.75 11.97
C VAL A 196 -11.23 5.14 11.40
N GLY A 197 -11.32 5.11 10.07
CA GLY A 197 -12.39 4.45 9.34
C GLY A 197 -11.84 3.43 8.35
N ILE A 198 -12.39 2.21 8.36
CA ILE A 198 -11.95 1.13 7.46
C ILE A 198 -13.14 0.57 6.69
N SER A 199 -12.98 0.44 5.38
CA SER A 199 -13.88 -0.29 4.50
C SER A 199 -13.10 -1.33 3.69
N ALA A 200 -13.80 -2.26 3.03
CA ALA A 200 -13.20 -3.22 2.12
C ALA A 200 -14.01 -3.30 0.82
N GLY A 201 -13.32 -3.48 -0.30
CA GLY A 201 -13.90 -3.59 -1.64
C GLY A 201 -12.85 -3.58 -2.72
N GLU A 202 -13.26 -3.45 -3.96
CA GLU A 202 -12.40 -3.42 -5.14
C GLU A 202 -12.30 -1.97 -5.66
N PRO A 203 -11.29 -1.19 -5.25
CA PRO A 203 -11.11 0.16 -5.76
C PRO A 203 -10.53 0.14 -7.18
N VAL A 204 -10.82 1.19 -7.95
CA VAL A 204 -10.15 1.46 -9.21
C VAL A 204 -8.86 2.20 -8.93
N ALA A 205 -7.73 1.67 -9.39
CA ALA A 205 -6.43 2.34 -9.29
C ALA A 205 -6.18 3.21 -10.53
N GLU A 206 -5.78 4.46 -10.34
CA GLU A 206 -5.39 5.38 -11.40
C GLU A 206 -4.30 6.33 -10.91
N SER A 207 -3.22 6.44 -11.67
CA SER A 207 -2.13 7.41 -11.44
C SER A 207 -1.62 7.44 -9.99
N ASN A 208 -1.38 6.29 -9.38
CA ASN A 208 -0.91 6.13 -7.99
C ASN A 208 -1.94 6.51 -6.90
N ASP A 209 -3.20 6.70 -7.27
CA ASP A 209 -4.35 6.93 -6.38
C ASP A 209 -5.37 5.80 -6.52
N ILE A 210 -6.35 5.74 -5.61
CA ILE A 210 -7.46 4.78 -5.64
C ILE A 210 -8.81 5.50 -5.53
N PHE A 211 -9.79 4.99 -6.26
CA PHE A 211 -11.13 5.57 -6.37
C PHE A 211 -12.21 4.49 -6.21
N GLY A 212 -13.43 4.92 -5.95
CA GLY A 212 -14.60 4.05 -5.92
C GLY A 212 -15.41 4.11 -4.63
N ALA A 213 -16.50 3.34 -4.60
CA ALA A 213 -17.45 3.33 -3.49
C ALA A 213 -16.81 2.92 -2.16
N ALA A 214 -15.90 1.94 -2.17
CA ALA A 214 -15.21 1.48 -0.97
C ALA A 214 -14.29 2.56 -0.38
N VAL A 215 -13.64 3.37 -1.23
CA VAL A 215 -12.80 4.51 -0.79
C VAL A 215 -13.67 5.59 -0.15
N SER A 216 -14.77 5.94 -0.84
CA SER A 216 -15.74 6.92 -0.33
C SER A 216 -16.35 6.45 1.00
N MET A 217 -16.66 5.16 1.12
CA MET A 217 -17.20 4.56 2.35
C MET A 217 -16.21 4.67 3.51
N ALA A 218 -14.94 4.30 3.31
CA ALA A 218 -13.92 4.42 4.35
C ALA A 218 -13.75 5.86 4.85
N ALA A 219 -13.75 6.84 3.94
CA ALA A 219 -13.70 8.26 4.29
C ALA A 219 -14.93 8.69 5.12
N ARG A 220 -16.14 8.24 4.77
CA ARG A 220 -17.37 8.57 5.52
C ARG A 220 -17.41 7.89 6.89
N ILE A 221 -16.93 6.65 6.97
CA ILE A 221 -16.79 5.94 8.26
C ILE A 221 -15.82 6.69 9.16
N CYS A 222 -14.66 7.11 8.65
CA CYS A 222 -13.69 7.89 9.41
C CYS A 222 -14.28 9.21 9.90
N ALA A 223 -14.97 9.95 9.02
CA ALA A 223 -15.63 11.21 9.38
C ALA A 223 -16.73 11.03 10.44
N HIS A 224 -17.35 9.84 10.53
CA HIS A 224 -18.39 9.53 11.52
C HIS A 224 -17.79 9.06 12.85
N ALA A 225 -16.59 8.52 12.86
CA ALA A 225 -15.94 8.03 14.07
C ALA A 225 -15.68 9.14 15.08
N SER A 226 -15.84 8.80 16.35
CA SER A 226 -15.48 9.68 17.47
C SER A 226 -13.95 9.70 17.69
N PRO A 227 -13.44 10.71 18.42
CA PRO A 227 -12.04 10.74 18.84
C PRO A 227 -11.62 9.44 19.54
N GLY A 228 -10.49 8.86 19.13
CA GLY A 228 -9.98 7.59 19.67
C GLY A 228 -10.65 6.34 19.11
N GLN A 229 -11.64 6.47 18.23
CA GLN A 229 -12.45 5.35 17.76
C GLN A 229 -11.91 4.78 16.43
N VAL A 230 -11.99 3.45 16.31
CA VAL A 230 -11.79 2.70 15.05
C VAL A 230 -13.14 2.12 14.64
N LEU A 231 -13.68 2.61 13.53
CA LEU A 231 -14.91 2.09 12.93
C LEU A 231 -14.64 1.34 11.65
N VAL A 232 -15.36 0.25 11.43
CA VAL A 232 -15.23 -0.59 10.25
C VAL A 232 -16.59 -0.92 9.64
N SER A 233 -16.63 -1.15 8.32
CA SER A 233 -17.83 -1.65 7.63
C SER A 233 -18.10 -3.13 7.96
N SER A 234 -19.32 -3.60 7.67
CA SER A 234 -19.68 -5.03 7.76
C SER A 234 -18.77 -5.92 6.92
N ALA A 235 -18.39 -5.47 5.71
CA ALA A 235 -17.46 -6.20 4.85
C ALA A 235 -16.10 -6.48 5.55
N VAL A 236 -15.56 -5.49 6.27
CA VAL A 236 -14.31 -5.66 7.04
C VAL A 236 -14.48 -6.70 8.14
N LYS A 237 -15.58 -6.63 8.89
CA LYS A 237 -15.89 -7.61 9.94
C LYS A 237 -16.03 -9.02 9.36
N ASP A 238 -16.77 -9.16 8.26
CA ASP A 238 -17.07 -10.48 7.66
C ASP A 238 -15.81 -11.11 7.05
N LEU A 239 -14.96 -10.32 6.39
CA LEU A 239 -13.67 -10.77 5.87
C LEU A 239 -12.63 -11.08 6.97
N SER A 240 -12.91 -10.69 8.21
CA SER A 240 -12.05 -10.96 9.37
C SER A 240 -12.49 -12.21 10.15
N ILE A 241 -13.48 -12.98 9.67
CA ILE A 241 -13.91 -14.23 10.30
C ILE A 241 -12.70 -15.18 10.46
N GLY A 242 -12.56 -15.77 11.66
CA GLY A 242 -11.44 -16.63 12.00
C GLY A 242 -10.19 -15.90 12.51
N LYS A 243 -10.18 -14.56 12.52
CA LYS A 243 -9.15 -13.75 13.18
C LYS A 243 -9.61 -13.37 14.60
N ARG A 244 -8.63 -13.07 15.48
CA ARG A 244 -8.91 -12.77 16.91
C ARG A 244 -9.21 -11.27 17.12
N PHE A 245 -10.20 -10.75 16.41
CA PHE A 245 -10.66 -9.38 16.62
C PHE A 245 -12.02 -9.38 17.34
N THR A 246 -12.20 -8.42 18.24
CA THR A 246 -13.49 -8.13 18.86
C THR A 246 -14.17 -7.00 18.10
N PHE A 247 -15.48 -7.13 17.88
CA PHE A 247 -16.29 -6.11 17.22
C PHE A 247 -17.48 -5.78 18.05
N VAL A 248 -17.71 -4.48 18.27
CA VAL A 248 -18.92 -3.96 18.94
C VAL A 248 -19.84 -3.40 17.86
N ASP A 249 -21.04 -3.94 17.76
CA ASP A 249 -22.04 -3.48 16.78
C ASP A 249 -22.52 -2.06 17.14
N ARG A 250 -22.37 -1.12 16.22
CA ARG A 250 -22.84 0.26 16.34
C ARG A 250 -24.14 0.52 15.57
N GLY A 251 -24.70 -0.51 14.95
CA GLY A 251 -25.95 -0.45 14.20
C GLY A 251 -25.82 0.17 12.82
N PRO A 252 -26.96 0.35 12.13
CA PRO A 252 -27.01 1.01 10.84
C PRO A 252 -26.88 2.53 10.98
N ILE A 253 -25.98 3.11 10.22
CA ILE A 253 -25.65 4.55 10.24
C ILE A 253 -25.87 5.13 8.84
N ALA A 254 -26.61 6.24 8.74
CA ALA A 254 -26.76 6.98 7.48
C ALA A 254 -25.46 7.71 7.16
N LEU A 255 -24.79 7.31 6.09
CA LEU A 255 -23.56 7.94 5.60
C LEU A 255 -23.87 8.76 4.34
N LYS A 256 -23.36 9.99 4.29
CA LYS A 256 -23.57 10.87 3.13
C LYS A 256 -23.08 10.24 1.82
N GLY A 257 -23.97 10.15 0.83
CA GLY A 257 -23.68 9.58 -0.49
C GLY A 257 -23.98 8.10 -0.61
N PHE A 258 -24.62 7.49 0.39
CA PHE A 258 -25.15 6.13 0.36
C PHE A 258 -26.65 6.17 0.64
N ASP A 259 -27.43 5.53 -0.21
CA ASP A 259 -28.91 5.56 -0.14
C ASP A 259 -29.44 4.77 1.07
N GLU A 260 -28.75 3.69 1.42
CA GLU A 260 -29.10 2.84 2.55
C GLU A 260 -28.16 3.05 3.74
N PRO A 261 -28.67 2.95 4.99
CA PRO A 261 -27.83 2.98 6.16
C PRO A 261 -26.83 1.82 6.19
N ILE A 262 -25.56 2.12 6.43
CA ILE A 262 -24.47 1.16 6.50
C ILE A 262 -24.28 0.71 7.94
N ARG A 263 -24.31 -0.61 8.19
CA ARG A 263 -24.00 -1.15 9.50
C ARG A 263 -22.52 -1.04 9.80
N LEU A 264 -22.19 -0.40 10.92
CA LEU A 264 -20.81 -0.19 11.35
C LEU A 264 -20.51 -0.97 12.63
N TYR A 265 -19.23 -1.31 12.74
CA TYR A 265 -18.69 -1.98 13.93
C TYR A 265 -17.49 -1.21 14.45
N GLU A 266 -17.36 -1.19 15.76
CA GLU A 266 -16.17 -0.65 16.40
C GLU A 266 -15.20 -1.76 16.75
N VAL A 267 -13.92 -1.53 16.54
CA VAL A 267 -12.83 -2.34 17.05
C VAL A 267 -12.35 -1.70 18.35
N PRO A 268 -12.64 -2.29 19.52
CA PRO A 268 -12.21 -1.75 20.80
C PRO A 268 -10.68 -1.77 20.89
N ILE A 269 -10.11 -0.69 21.40
CA ILE A 269 -8.69 -0.61 21.74
C ILE A 269 -8.59 -0.95 23.23
N PHE A 270 -8.05 -2.12 23.52
CA PHE A 270 -7.78 -2.51 24.90
C PHE A 270 -6.45 -1.90 25.31
N GLU A 271 -6.45 -1.07 26.33
CA GLU A 271 -5.24 -0.69 27.06
C GLU A 271 -4.69 -1.96 27.70
N GLY A 272 -3.50 -2.41 27.26
CA GLY A 272 -2.79 -3.59 27.77
C GLY A 272 -2.13 -3.33 29.11
#